data_e500caaa1ebe260223a741212bb70a7e
#
_entry.id   e500caaa1ebe260223a741212bb70a7e
#
_cell.length_a   1.000
_cell.length_b   1.000
_cell.length_c   1.000
_cell.angle_alpha   90.00
_cell.angle_beta   90.00
_cell.angle_gamma   90.00
#
_symmetry.space_group_name_H-M   'P 1'
#
loop_
_entity.id
_entity.type
_entity.pdbx_description
1 polymer ?
#
loop_
_entity_poly.entity_id
_entity_poly.type
_entity_poly.pdbx_seq_one_letter_code
_entity_poly.pdbx_strand_id
1 'polypeptide(L)'
;MWQEIIYPVVFVLLVLLPAPLLGNYIYRVFEGKIRWLAPVERATLACCGTDGREQDWKSYALSLLAFNGAGFGLLFLILMAQGLLPLNPQQLPGLSWQLAFNTAVSFMTNTNWQAYSGEASLSYFSQMVGLTTQNFVSAGTGAAVAIALFRGIARQQTINLGNFWQDLVRFCLYVLLPIALIMALVLVWQGVPQSLSAYLPLHGVEGQEQLLPLGPAASQIAIKQLGSNGGGFFGINSAHPFENPTALSNWLEMVALLTIAAAMVFTLGRYVKDMAHSRAILGAMTLMLVLGLFISLSQELKPDPALAQLTTDASNMAGNWEGKESRFGPVLSSIWEVATTAASNGAVNAMHDSFTPLGGMVGMINMLLGEVIFGGVGSGIYGMMLFVLLTVFLCGLMVGRTPTYLGKRLGITEMKWVVASMLVMPVGVLVIGGVTLLMPDASTIIGHDGPHGLSRLVYAYASAAGNNGSAFAGFAAGDNWQCIAIGLAMLLGRFGYIIPVLAIAGQLARAPRQETSEGDFPISGPLFVTLLIITVLLIGGLSFLPVLALGPVAEHLSLIGGAL
;
A
#
# COMPACT_ATOMS: atom_id res chain seq x y z
N MET A 1 -17.15 17.93 -17.14
CA MET A 1 -16.14 19.01 -17.23
C MET A 1 -15.73 19.57 -15.85
N TRP A 2 -16.64 20.17 -15.04
CA TRP A 2 -16.22 20.68 -13.71
C TRP A 2 -15.79 19.59 -12.73
N GLN A 3 -16.43 18.45 -12.71
CA GLN A 3 -16.10 17.32 -11.82
C GLN A 3 -14.69 16.76 -12.08
N GLU A 4 -14.25 16.75 -13.31
CA GLU A 4 -12.95 16.26 -13.77
C GLU A 4 -11.78 17.09 -13.21
N ILE A 5 -12.04 18.36 -12.89
CA ILE A 5 -11.05 19.28 -12.30
C ILE A 5 -11.25 19.40 -10.78
N ILE A 6 -12.49 19.57 -10.34
CA ILE A 6 -12.78 19.85 -8.93
C ILE A 6 -12.49 18.64 -8.06
N TYR A 7 -12.88 17.41 -8.47
CA TYR A 7 -12.72 16.23 -7.62
C TYR A 7 -11.27 15.87 -7.33
N PRO A 8 -10.33 15.84 -8.30
CA PRO A 8 -8.91 15.63 -8.00
C PRO A 8 -8.34 16.71 -7.09
N VAL A 9 -8.69 17.99 -7.30
CA VAL A 9 -8.22 19.09 -6.45
C VAL A 9 -8.74 18.95 -5.02
N VAL A 10 -10.03 18.67 -4.86
CA VAL A 10 -10.65 18.45 -3.53
C VAL A 10 -10.01 17.25 -2.85
N PHE A 11 -9.78 16.14 -3.58
CA PHE A 11 -9.11 14.97 -3.05
C PHE A 11 -7.73 15.30 -2.48
N VAL A 12 -6.87 15.93 -3.27
CA VAL A 12 -5.52 16.31 -2.84
C VAL A 12 -5.59 17.24 -1.62
N LEU A 13 -6.48 18.21 -1.61
CA LEU A 13 -6.67 19.12 -0.47
C LEU A 13 -7.12 18.36 0.79
N LEU A 14 -8.09 17.45 0.69
CA LEU A 14 -8.58 16.67 1.83
C LEU A 14 -7.51 15.75 2.43
N VAL A 15 -6.58 15.26 1.62
CA VAL A 15 -5.42 14.48 2.09
C VAL A 15 -4.37 15.37 2.77
N LEU A 16 -4.06 16.53 2.18
CA LEU A 16 -2.94 17.37 2.64
C LEU A 16 -3.30 18.26 3.83
N LEU A 17 -4.54 18.77 3.92
CA LEU A 17 -4.94 19.70 4.99
C LEU A 17 -4.81 19.12 6.41
N PRO A 18 -5.25 17.88 6.71
CA PRO A 18 -5.11 17.30 8.04
C PRO A 18 -3.68 16.82 8.35
N ALA A 19 -2.83 16.60 7.33
CA ALA A 19 -1.53 15.96 7.48
C ALA A 19 -0.58 16.65 8.47
N PRO A 20 -0.44 18.01 8.53
CA PRO A 20 0.42 18.66 9.50
C PRO A 20 -0.03 18.47 10.95
N LEU A 21 -1.35 18.50 11.19
CA LEU A 21 -1.94 18.32 12.52
C LEU A 21 -1.76 16.87 12.97
N LEU A 22 -2.12 15.92 12.11
CA LEU A 22 -1.97 14.50 12.39
C LEU A 22 -0.50 14.10 12.56
N GLY A 23 0.41 14.64 11.73
CA GLY A 23 1.84 14.38 11.86
C GLY A 23 2.44 14.89 13.18
N ASN A 24 1.98 16.07 13.65
CA ASN A 24 2.37 16.55 14.97
C ASN A 24 1.78 15.71 16.10
N TYR A 25 0.54 15.21 15.93
CA TYR A 25 -0.08 14.29 16.89
C TYR A 25 0.71 12.97 16.96
N ILE A 26 1.03 12.35 15.82
CA ILE A 26 1.83 11.11 15.73
C ILE A 26 3.19 11.31 16.41
N TYR A 27 3.91 12.41 16.11
CA TYR A 27 5.16 12.74 16.79
C TYR A 27 5.01 12.77 18.32
N ARG A 28 3.96 13.41 18.84
CA ARG A 28 3.70 13.50 20.29
C ARG A 28 3.34 12.16 20.91
N VAL A 29 2.67 11.26 20.19
CA VAL A 29 2.38 9.90 20.62
C VAL A 29 3.67 9.11 20.83
N PHE A 30 4.56 9.11 19.83
CA PHE A 30 5.81 8.36 19.91
C PHE A 30 6.82 8.94 20.94
N GLU A 31 6.78 10.25 21.18
CA GLU A 31 7.52 10.88 22.27
C GLU A 31 6.91 10.64 23.67
N GLY A 32 5.83 9.87 23.76
CA GLY A 32 5.16 9.55 25.00
C GLY A 32 4.50 10.73 25.70
N LYS A 33 4.19 11.82 24.95
CA LYS A 33 3.52 13.01 25.47
C LYS A 33 2.00 12.87 25.55
N ILE A 34 1.46 11.83 24.91
CA ILE A 34 0.02 11.50 24.90
C ILE A 34 -0.14 10.17 25.61
N ARG A 35 -0.94 10.13 26.70
CA ARG A 35 -1.01 8.97 27.63
C ARG A 35 -2.42 8.69 28.14
N TRP A 36 -3.48 9.09 27.42
CA TRP A 36 -4.86 8.90 27.88
C TRP A 36 -5.31 7.43 27.96
N LEU A 37 -4.60 6.51 27.26
CA LEU A 37 -4.75 5.04 27.37
C LEU A 37 -3.57 4.38 28.11
N ALA A 38 -2.84 5.09 28.95
CA ALA A 38 -1.67 4.55 29.64
C ALA A 38 -1.91 3.25 30.46
N PRO A 39 -3.08 3.03 31.08
CA PRO A 39 -3.36 1.74 31.72
C PRO A 39 -3.42 0.58 30.71
N VAL A 40 -4.07 0.80 29.55
CA VAL A 40 -4.18 -0.20 28.46
C VAL A 40 -2.82 -0.44 27.83
N GLU A 41 -2.05 0.64 27.54
CA GLU A 41 -0.68 0.54 27.01
C GLU A 41 0.19 -0.32 27.94
N ARG A 42 0.17 -0.06 29.25
CA ARG A 42 0.96 -0.84 30.23
C ARG A 42 0.54 -2.32 30.29
N ALA A 43 -0.76 -2.60 30.29
CA ALA A 43 -1.26 -3.97 30.29
C ALA A 43 -0.85 -4.71 29.01
N THR A 44 -0.97 -4.08 27.85
CA THR A 44 -0.58 -4.69 26.57
C THR A 44 0.94 -4.94 26.51
N LEU A 45 1.76 -3.98 26.96
CA LEU A 45 3.22 -4.16 26.98
C LEU A 45 3.65 -5.24 27.99
N ALA A 46 2.97 -5.39 29.11
CA ALA A 46 3.21 -6.48 30.05
C ALA A 46 2.89 -7.85 29.44
N CYS A 47 1.80 -7.95 28.66
CA CYS A 47 1.48 -9.17 27.91
C CYS A 47 2.54 -9.48 26.84
N CYS A 48 3.14 -8.46 26.23
CA CYS A 48 4.24 -8.63 25.27
C CYS A 48 5.59 -9.01 25.94
N GLY A 49 5.67 -9.05 27.28
CA GLY A 49 6.87 -9.41 28.00
C GLY A 49 8.04 -8.44 27.82
N THR A 50 7.77 -7.18 27.47
CA THR A 50 8.81 -6.17 27.24
C THR A 50 9.04 -5.31 28.48
N ASP A 51 10.31 -5.06 28.79
CA ASP A 51 10.73 -4.13 29.85
C ASP A 51 10.83 -2.67 29.37
N GLY A 52 10.53 -2.43 28.08
CA GLY A 52 10.56 -1.09 27.47
C GLY A 52 11.96 -0.51 27.25
N ARG A 53 13.02 -1.29 27.46
CA ARG A 53 14.39 -0.83 27.16
C ARG A 53 14.56 -0.55 25.68
N GLU A 54 15.36 0.47 25.38
CA GLU A 54 15.71 0.78 23.99
C GLU A 54 16.55 -0.33 23.36
N GLN A 55 16.29 -0.59 22.09
CA GLN A 55 16.90 -1.65 21.27
C GLN A 55 17.85 -1.04 20.25
N ASP A 56 18.94 -1.75 19.96
CA ASP A 56 19.73 -1.51 18.77
C ASP A 56 18.98 -2.03 17.52
N TRP A 57 19.44 -1.70 16.32
CA TRP A 57 18.72 -2.05 15.09
C TRP A 57 18.52 -3.56 14.90
N LYS A 58 19.48 -4.40 15.39
CA LYS A 58 19.38 -5.87 15.27
C LYS A 58 18.32 -6.43 16.20
N SER A 59 18.33 -6.01 17.45
CA SER A 59 17.33 -6.42 18.45
C SER A 59 15.93 -5.92 18.07
N TYR A 60 15.84 -4.70 17.50
CA TYR A 60 14.60 -4.15 16.97
C TYR A 60 14.07 -5.00 15.81
N ALA A 61 14.93 -5.32 14.82
CA ALA A 61 14.59 -6.19 13.69
C ALA A 61 14.19 -7.60 14.15
N LEU A 62 14.91 -8.19 15.11
CA LEU A 62 14.57 -9.52 15.63
C LEU A 62 13.21 -9.52 16.34
N SER A 63 12.90 -8.51 17.15
CA SER A 63 11.60 -8.35 17.80
C SER A 63 10.47 -8.23 16.76
N LEU A 64 10.70 -7.44 15.71
CA LEU A 64 9.78 -7.27 14.58
C LEU A 64 9.55 -8.59 13.85
N LEU A 65 10.61 -9.31 13.50
CA LEU A 65 10.50 -10.60 12.79
C LEU A 65 9.81 -11.66 13.64
N ALA A 66 10.13 -11.74 14.94
CA ALA A 66 9.48 -12.66 15.87
C ALA A 66 7.97 -12.37 15.98
N PHE A 67 7.58 -11.10 16.10
CA PHE A 67 6.18 -10.68 16.15
C PHE A 67 5.43 -11.03 14.87
N ASN A 68 5.99 -10.66 13.71
CA ASN A 68 5.35 -10.93 12.41
C ASN A 68 5.29 -12.45 12.13
N GLY A 69 6.33 -13.21 12.50
CA GLY A 69 6.33 -14.68 12.38
C GLY A 69 5.27 -15.34 13.26
N ALA A 70 5.08 -14.86 14.49
CA ALA A 70 4.00 -15.34 15.36
C ALA A 70 2.62 -14.97 14.80
N GLY A 71 2.45 -13.75 14.27
CA GLY A 71 1.22 -13.30 13.60
C GLY A 71 0.89 -14.13 12.37
N PHE A 72 1.90 -14.44 11.54
CA PHE A 72 1.76 -15.35 10.39
C PHE A 72 1.29 -16.73 10.84
N GLY A 73 1.98 -17.34 11.81
CA GLY A 73 1.64 -18.69 12.30
C GLY A 73 0.23 -18.77 12.87
N LEU A 74 -0.16 -17.76 13.68
CA LEU A 74 -1.50 -17.70 14.26
C LEU A 74 -2.58 -17.56 13.18
N LEU A 75 -2.40 -16.64 12.22
CA LEU A 75 -3.36 -16.45 11.14
C LEU A 75 -3.46 -17.68 10.24
N PHE A 76 -2.32 -18.29 9.89
CA PHE A 76 -2.28 -19.52 9.11
C PHE A 76 -3.09 -20.64 9.79
N LEU A 77 -2.93 -20.84 11.09
CA LEU A 77 -3.68 -21.83 11.87
C LEU A 77 -5.18 -21.52 11.94
N ILE A 78 -5.55 -20.24 12.13
CA ILE A 78 -6.96 -19.82 12.12
C ILE A 78 -7.61 -20.16 10.78
N LEU A 79 -6.96 -19.85 9.67
CA LEU A 79 -7.50 -20.07 8.31
C LEU A 79 -7.66 -21.56 7.99
N MET A 80 -6.72 -22.40 8.40
CA MET A 80 -6.82 -23.84 8.20
C MET A 80 -7.87 -24.50 9.13
N ALA A 81 -8.02 -23.99 10.36
CA ALA A 81 -8.89 -24.55 11.37
C ALA A 81 -10.29 -23.89 11.43
N GLN A 82 -10.62 -22.95 10.53
CA GLN A 82 -11.84 -22.13 10.67
C GLN A 82 -13.15 -22.94 10.75
N GLY A 83 -13.20 -24.13 10.15
CA GLY A 83 -14.36 -25.02 10.23
C GLY A 83 -14.63 -25.53 11.65
N LEU A 84 -13.65 -25.47 12.56
CA LEU A 84 -13.75 -25.86 13.96
C LEU A 84 -13.93 -24.65 14.90
N LEU A 85 -13.81 -23.43 14.38
CA LEU A 85 -13.83 -22.22 15.18
C LEU A 85 -15.26 -21.63 15.27
N PRO A 86 -15.57 -20.86 16.32
CA PRO A 86 -16.87 -20.22 16.46
C PRO A 86 -17.09 -19.13 15.40
N LEU A 87 -18.29 -18.53 15.38
CA LEU A 87 -18.68 -17.48 14.44
C LEU A 87 -18.51 -17.89 12.95
N ASN A 88 -18.93 -19.10 12.64
CA ASN A 88 -18.97 -19.66 11.29
C ASN A 88 -20.41 -20.11 10.93
N PRO A 89 -21.37 -19.18 10.81
CA PRO A 89 -22.77 -19.54 10.59
C PRO A 89 -23.02 -20.20 9.22
N GLN A 90 -22.14 -19.99 8.23
CA GLN A 90 -22.19 -20.59 6.90
C GLN A 90 -21.52 -21.98 6.86
N GLN A 91 -20.92 -22.44 7.97
CA GLN A 91 -20.20 -23.71 8.08
C GLN A 91 -19.09 -23.87 7.02
N LEU A 92 -18.37 -22.79 6.73
CA LEU A 92 -17.29 -22.79 5.75
C LEU A 92 -16.13 -23.69 6.23
N PRO A 93 -15.58 -24.54 5.33
CA PRO A 93 -14.45 -25.40 5.67
C PRO A 93 -13.15 -24.62 5.84
N GLY A 94 -12.10 -25.27 6.37
CA GLY A 94 -10.75 -24.71 6.39
C GLY A 94 -10.20 -24.50 4.98
N LEU A 95 -9.36 -23.49 4.81
CA LEU A 95 -8.69 -23.25 3.53
C LEU A 95 -7.63 -24.33 3.25
N SER A 96 -7.31 -24.54 1.96
CA SER A 96 -6.13 -25.32 1.58
C SER A 96 -4.87 -24.68 2.16
N TRP A 97 -3.83 -25.47 2.41
CA TRP A 97 -2.60 -24.92 3.02
C TRP A 97 -1.91 -23.88 2.15
N GLN A 98 -1.98 -24.00 0.81
CA GLN A 98 -1.39 -23.04 -0.12
C GLN A 98 -2.11 -21.69 -0.03
N LEU A 99 -3.44 -21.72 -0.05
CA LEU A 99 -4.26 -20.50 0.07
C LEU A 99 -4.14 -19.89 1.46
N ALA A 100 -4.10 -20.70 2.52
CA ALA A 100 -3.89 -20.24 3.89
C ALA A 100 -2.50 -19.60 4.04
N PHE A 101 -1.46 -20.19 3.44
CA PHE A 101 -0.10 -19.61 3.39
C PHE A 101 -0.10 -18.24 2.69
N ASN A 102 -0.65 -18.17 1.47
CA ASN A 102 -0.74 -16.93 0.72
C ASN A 102 -1.46 -15.84 1.51
N THR A 103 -2.63 -16.16 2.06
CA THR A 103 -3.44 -15.22 2.84
C THR A 103 -2.73 -14.77 4.12
N ALA A 104 -2.12 -15.69 4.86
CA ALA A 104 -1.41 -15.35 6.10
C ALA A 104 -0.18 -14.46 5.83
N VAL A 105 0.60 -14.77 4.79
CA VAL A 105 1.70 -13.90 4.34
C VAL A 105 1.17 -12.53 3.92
N SER A 106 0.13 -12.51 3.11
CA SER A 106 -0.46 -11.30 2.55
C SER A 106 -0.89 -10.32 3.64
N PHE A 107 -1.61 -10.78 4.66
CA PHE A 107 -2.07 -9.91 5.74
C PHE A 107 -0.95 -9.53 6.72
N MET A 108 -0.02 -10.43 6.97
CA MET A 108 1.15 -10.14 7.80
C MET A 108 2.07 -9.10 7.15
N THR A 109 2.23 -9.12 5.83
CA THR A 109 3.06 -8.17 5.08
C THR A 109 2.36 -6.85 4.76
N ASN A 110 1.11 -6.65 5.19
CA ASN A 110 0.28 -5.47 4.86
C ASN A 110 -0.14 -5.37 3.39
N THR A 111 -0.05 -6.47 2.64
CA THR A 111 -0.41 -6.51 1.21
C THR A 111 -1.91 -6.65 1.02
N ASN A 112 -2.55 -7.50 1.81
CA ASN A 112 -3.96 -7.88 1.71
C ASN A 112 -4.37 -8.40 0.32
N TRP A 113 -3.46 -9.01 -0.43
CA TRP A 113 -3.77 -9.78 -1.63
C TRP A 113 -4.72 -10.93 -1.27
N GLN A 114 -5.81 -11.08 -2.02
CA GLN A 114 -6.83 -12.08 -1.78
C GLN A 114 -7.05 -12.93 -3.05
N ALA A 115 -6.65 -14.20 -3.00
CA ALA A 115 -6.91 -15.19 -4.04
C ALA A 115 -8.24 -15.94 -3.82
N TYR A 116 -9.21 -15.30 -3.17
CA TYR A 116 -10.53 -15.83 -2.79
C TYR A 116 -11.53 -14.68 -2.62
N SER A 117 -12.82 -15.00 -2.65
CA SER A 117 -13.90 -14.10 -2.24
C SER A 117 -14.20 -14.32 -0.76
N GLY A 118 -14.10 -13.25 0.05
CA GLY A 118 -14.19 -13.34 1.52
C GLY A 118 -15.52 -13.91 1.99
N GLU A 119 -16.62 -13.49 1.39
CA GLU A 119 -17.99 -13.93 1.69
C GLU A 119 -18.23 -15.41 1.38
N ALA A 120 -17.49 -15.97 0.43
CA ALA A 120 -17.63 -17.38 0.04
C ALA A 120 -16.62 -18.32 0.73
N SER A 121 -15.54 -17.77 1.32
CA SER A 121 -14.40 -18.58 1.76
C SER A 121 -14.06 -18.43 3.23
N LEU A 122 -14.43 -17.33 3.89
CA LEU A 122 -13.97 -17.01 5.24
C LEU A 122 -15.11 -16.84 6.25
N SER A 123 -14.95 -17.49 7.40
CA SER A 123 -15.82 -17.33 8.56
C SER A 123 -15.67 -15.92 9.16
N TYR A 124 -16.68 -15.46 9.92
CA TYR A 124 -16.59 -14.18 10.64
C TYR A 124 -15.44 -14.17 11.64
N PHE A 125 -15.15 -15.32 12.28
CA PHE A 125 -14.00 -15.44 13.16
C PHE A 125 -12.68 -15.15 12.42
N SER A 126 -12.48 -15.77 11.26
CA SER A 126 -11.30 -15.55 10.42
C SER A 126 -11.19 -14.09 9.98
N GLN A 127 -12.30 -13.48 9.57
CA GLN A 127 -12.34 -12.07 9.15
C GLN A 127 -12.03 -11.10 10.30
N MET A 128 -12.63 -11.30 11.49
CA MET A 128 -12.49 -10.39 12.64
C MET A 128 -11.17 -10.60 13.39
N VAL A 129 -10.99 -11.82 13.93
CA VAL A 129 -9.85 -12.14 14.81
C VAL A 129 -8.57 -12.31 14.00
N GLY A 130 -8.68 -12.89 12.81
CA GLY A 130 -7.56 -13.07 11.90
C GLY A 130 -7.23 -11.80 11.13
N LEU A 131 -8.00 -11.50 10.09
CA LEU A 131 -7.65 -10.47 9.09
C LEU A 131 -7.68 -9.05 9.67
N THR A 132 -8.76 -8.66 10.35
CA THR A 132 -8.89 -7.31 10.91
C THR A 132 -7.78 -7.00 11.94
N THR A 133 -7.42 -7.99 12.78
CA THR A 133 -6.30 -7.82 13.72
C THR A 133 -4.98 -7.61 12.98
N GLN A 134 -4.72 -8.39 11.93
CA GLN A 134 -3.51 -8.22 11.11
C GLN A 134 -3.47 -6.84 10.43
N ASN A 135 -4.60 -6.29 10.01
CA ASN A 135 -4.65 -4.94 9.42
C ASN A 135 -4.14 -3.87 10.41
N PHE A 136 -4.48 -3.98 11.70
CA PHE A 136 -3.94 -3.06 12.72
C PHE A 136 -2.43 -3.24 12.92
N VAL A 137 -1.99 -4.47 13.13
CA VAL A 137 -0.61 -4.71 13.57
C VAL A 137 0.40 -4.67 12.42
N SER A 138 0.00 -5.01 11.19
CA SER A 138 0.87 -4.89 10.02
C SER A 138 1.12 -3.42 9.64
N ALA A 139 0.10 -2.57 9.74
CA ALA A 139 0.24 -1.11 9.59
C ALA A 139 1.10 -0.51 10.72
N GLY A 140 0.85 -0.95 11.96
CA GLY A 140 1.66 -0.57 13.12
C GLY A 140 3.14 -0.94 12.98
N THR A 141 3.43 -2.10 12.38
CA THR A 141 4.80 -2.52 12.06
C THR A 141 5.49 -1.56 11.10
N GLY A 142 4.79 -1.14 10.03
CA GLY A 142 5.32 -0.16 9.07
C GLY A 142 5.65 1.19 9.73
N ALA A 143 4.71 1.69 10.54
CA ALA A 143 4.92 2.93 11.29
C ALA A 143 6.10 2.84 12.26
N ALA A 144 6.24 1.73 12.99
CA ALA A 144 7.34 1.51 13.92
C ALA A 144 8.70 1.57 13.22
N VAL A 145 8.84 0.96 12.03
CA VAL A 145 10.06 1.02 11.21
C VAL A 145 10.36 2.46 10.76
N ALA A 146 9.36 3.20 10.31
CA ALA A 146 9.56 4.60 9.91
C ALA A 146 10.04 5.46 11.09
N ILE A 147 9.47 5.28 12.28
CA ILE A 147 9.90 6.00 13.49
C ILE A 147 11.32 5.60 13.92
N ALA A 148 11.67 4.33 13.81
CA ALA A 148 13.04 3.88 14.06
C ALA A 148 14.03 4.56 13.10
N LEU A 149 13.68 4.69 11.80
CA LEU A 149 14.48 5.44 10.83
C LEU A 149 14.58 6.92 11.19
N PHE A 150 13.46 7.57 11.55
CA PHE A 150 13.46 8.99 11.93
C PHE A 150 14.34 9.27 13.15
N ARG A 151 14.29 8.37 14.15
CA ARG A 151 15.22 8.44 15.31
C ARG A 151 16.66 8.20 14.89
N GLY A 152 16.90 7.23 13.98
CA GLY A 152 18.24 6.98 13.43
C GLY A 152 18.84 8.20 12.74
N ILE A 153 18.03 8.94 11.98
CA ILE A 153 18.44 10.20 11.33
C ILE A 153 18.65 11.33 12.36
N ALA A 154 17.74 11.47 13.33
CA ALA A 154 17.75 12.58 14.28
C ALA A 154 18.80 12.43 15.38
N ARG A 155 19.05 11.22 15.87
CA ARG A 155 20.01 10.92 16.95
C ARG A 155 21.45 10.87 16.41
N GLN A 156 22.42 10.98 17.28
CA GLN A 156 23.86 10.89 16.97
C GLN A 156 24.59 10.12 18.07
N GLN A 157 25.69 9.45 17.68
CA GLN A 157 26.60 8.74 18.59
C GLN A 157 25.87 7.77 19.56
N THR A 158 24.81 7.12 19.09
CA THR A 158 24.05 6.11 19.82
C THR A 158 23.81 4.86 18.98
N ILE A 159 23.61 3.73 19.65
CA ILE A 159 23.21 2.49 18.98
C ILE A 159 21.69 2.26 19.03
N ASN A 160 20.97 3.03 19.85
CA ASN A 160 19.58 2.79 20.20
C ASN A 160 18.62 3.47 19.25
N LEU A 161 17.60 2.74 18.79
CA LEU A 161 16.55 3.24 17.89
C LEU A 161 15.17 3.39 18.56
N GLY A 162 15.02 2.90 19.78
CA GLY A 162 13.76 2.82 20.51
C GLY A 162 13.38 1.38 20.83
N ASN A 163 12.11 1.12 21.09
CA ASN A 163 11.60 -0.22 21.39
C ASN A 163 10.45 -0.57 20.45
N PHE A 164 10.59 -1.65 19.68
CA PHE A 164 9.61 -2.09 18.68
C PHE A 164 8.21 -2.29 19.28
N TRP A 165 8.11 -2.95 20.42
CA TRP A 165 6.83 -3.25 21.06
C TRP A 165 6.11 -1.99 21.51
N GLN A 166 6.83 -1.02 22.08
CA GLN A 166 6.25 0.27 22.45
C GLN A 166 5.76 1.05 21.23
N ASP A 167 6.56 1.07 20.17
CA ASP A 167 6.22 1.79 18.94
C ASP A 167 4.98 1.18 18.29
N LEU A 168 4.92 -0.15 18.18
CA LEU A 168 3.76 -0.88 17.66
C LEU A 168 2.50 -0.59 18.48
N VAL A 169 2.56 -0.81 19.79
CA VAL A 169 1.41 -0.65 20.68
C VAL A 169 0.91 0.79 20.69
N ARG A 170 1.81 1.77 20.75
CA ARG A 170 1.43 3.19 20.72
C ARG A 170 0.74 3.58 19.43
N PHE A 171 1.26 3.15 18.30
CA PHE A 171 0.62 3.48 17.02
C PHE A 171 -0.77 2.86 16.90
N CYS A 172 -0.90 1.57 17.22
CA CYS A 172 -2.20 0.89 17.18
C CYS A 172 -3.22 1.51 18.13
N LEU A 173 -2.84 1.78 19.39
CA LEU A 173 -3.78 2.26 20.41
C LEU A 173 -4.13 3.74 20.29
N TYR A 174 -3.16 4.60 19.98
CA TYR A 174 -3.38 6.05 20.02
C TYR A 174 -3.67 6.66 18.65
N VAL A 175 -3.25 6.02 17.56
CA VAL A 175 -3.46 6.56 16.21
C VAL A 175 -4.53 5.76 15.47
N LEU A 176 -4.30 4.46 15.23
CA LEU A 176 -5.19 3.67 14.39
C LEU A 176 -6.55 3.43 15.05
N LEU A 177 -6.57 2.94 16.29
CA LEU A 177 -7.82 2.51 16.94
C LEU A 177 -8.85 3.64 17.07
N PRO A 178 -8.53 4.86 17.57
CA PRO A 178 -9.54 5.91 17.71
C PRO A 178 -10.07 6.39 16.36
N ILE A 179 -9.22 6.53 15.34
CA ILE A 179 -9.64 6.98 14.01
C ILE A 179 -10.47 5.89 13.33
N ALA A 180 -10.05 4.61 13.42
CA ALA A 180 -10.79 3.48 12.87
C ALA A 180 -12.17 3.31 13.51
N LEU A 181 -12.28 3.52 14.82
CA LEU A 181 -13.57 3.45 15.51
C LEU A 181 -14.54 4.52 15.00
N ILE A 182 -14.07 5.77 14.87
CA ILE A 182 -14.90 6.86 14.33
C ILE A 182 -15.31 6.55 12.88
N MET A 183 -14.36 6.12 12.05
CA MET A 183 -14.63 5.78 10.66
C MET A 183 -15.61 4.61 10.55
N ALA A 184 -15.47 3.55 11.36
CA ALA A 184 -16.39 2.42 11.37
C ALA A 184 -17.82 2.85 11.72
N LEU A 185 -18.00 3.72 12.72
CA LEU A 185 -19.32 4.26 13.07
C LEU A 185 -19.94 5.06 11.92
N VAL A 186 -19.15 5.86 11.22
CA VAL A 186 -19.62 6.60 10.04
C VAL A 186 -19.98 5.64 8.90
N LEU A 187 -19.19 4.60 8.65
CA LEU A 187 -19.49 3.59 7.63
C LEU A 187 -20.78 2.83 7.96
N VAL A 188 -21.00 2.44 9.20
CA VAL A 188 -22.29 1.84 9.64
C VAL A 188 -23.44 2.79 9.39
N TRP A 189 -23.28 4.07 9.71
CA TRP A 189 -24.29 5.09 9.42
C TRP A 189 -24.58 5.24 7.92
N GLN A 190 -23.57 5.00 7.06
CA GLN A 190 -23.74 5.01 5.61
C GLN A 190 -24.35 3.71 5.04
N GLY A 191 -24.57 2.68 5.87
CA GLY A 191 -25.20 1.43 5.45
C GLY A 191 -24.24 0.24 5.29
N VAL A 192 -22.98 0.37 5.66
CA VAL A 192 -22.04 -0.76 5.68
C VAL A 192 -22.42 -1.72 6.81
N PRO A 193 -22.59 -3.03 6.54
CA PRO A 193 -23.03 -3.98 7.56
C PRO A 193 -21.97 -4.17 8.67
N GLN A 194 -22.47 -4.29 9.90
CA GLN A 194 -21.71 -4.68 11.08
C GLN A 194 -22.55 -5.66 11.91
N SER A 195 -22.64 -6.90 11.45
CA SER A 195 -23.53 -7.91 12.02
C SER A 195 -22.84 -9.25 12.17
N LEU A 196 -23.29 -10.06 13.11
CA LEU A 196 -22.89 -11.46 13.27
C LEU A 196 -23.99 -12.43 12.80
N SER A 197 -25.08 -11.90 12.23
CA SER A 197 -26.18 -12.72 11.69
C SER A 197 -25.71 -13.56 10.50
N ALA A 198 -26.32 -14.73 10.32
CA ALA A 198 -26.11 -15.53 9.11
C ALA A 198 -26.57 -14.75 7.86
N TYR A 199 -26.12 -15.20 6.69
CA TYR A 199 -26.57 -14.66 5.42
C TYR A 199 -28.07 -14.82 5.26
N LEU A 200 -28.70 -13.83 4.63
CA LEU A 200 -30.15 -13.82 4.45
C LEU A 200 -30.52 -14.44 3.11
N PRO A 201 -31.34 -15.51 3.10
CA PRO A 201 -31.92 -16.01 1.87
C PRO A 201 -32.98 -15.01 1.36
N LEU A 202 -32.86 -14.61 0.11
CA LEU A 202 -33.79 -13.74 -0.59
C LEU A 202 -34.35 -14.48 -1.81
N HIS A 203 -35.62 -14.22 -2.12
CA HIS A 203 -36.24 -14.72 -3.34
C HIS A 203 -36.32 -13.55 -4.34
N GLY A 204 -35.69 -13.69 -5.48
CA GLY A 204 -35.79 -12.73 -6.57
C GLY A 204 -37.19 -12.73 -7.19
N VAL A 205 -37.46 -11.69 -8.01
CA VAL A 205 -38.77 -11.53 -8.68
C VAL A 205 -39.11 -12.73 -9.57
N GLU A 206 -38.11 -13.41 -10.11
CA GLU A 206 -38.26 -14.61 -10.95
C GLU A 206 -38.22 -15.93 -10.16
N GLY A 207 -38.30 -15.85 -8.81
CA GLY A 207 -38.27 -17.03 -7.93
C GLY A 207 -36.87 -17.61 -7.69
N GLN A 208 -35.81 -16.99 -8.16
CA GLN A 208 -34.43 -17.39 -7.90
C GLN A 208 -34.07 -17.15 -6.43
N GLU A 209 -33.49 -18.14 -5.79
CA GLU A 209 -32.91 -17.97 -4.46
C GLU A 209 -31.56 -17.23 -4.56
N GLN A 210 -31.43 -16.13 -3.84
CA GLN A 210 -30.21 -15.36 -3.68
C GLN A 210 -29.82 -15.34 -2.21
N LEU A 211 -28.52 -15.50 -1.94
CA LEU A 211 -28.00 -15.42 -0.58
C LEU A 211 -27.33 -14.04 -0.39
N LEU A 212 -27.93 -13.20 0.44
CA LEU A 212 -27.40 -11.88 0.75
C LEU A 212 -26.28 -12.00 1.79
N PRO A 213 -25.01 -11.75 1.43
CA PRO A 213 -23.92 -11.84 2.39
C PRO A 213 -23.98 -10.68 3.39
N LEU A 214 -23.86 -11.01 4.67
CA LEU A 214 -23.73 -10.07 5.77
C LEU A 214 -22.41 -10.32 6.50
N GLY A 215 -22.12 -9.50 7.51
CA GLY A 215 -20.96 -9.73 8.35
C GLY A 215 -20.49 -8.50 9.10
N PRO A 216 -19.44 -8.62 9.92
CA PRO A 216 -18.81 -7.52 10.65
C PRO A 216 -17.85 -6.72 9.75
N ALA A 217 -18.38 -6.14 8.64
CA ALA A 217 -17.59 -5.55 7.57
C ALA A 217 -17.06 -4.15 7.91
N ALA A 218 -17.88 -3.26 8.51
CA ALA A 218 -17.51 -1.86 8.69
C ALA A 218 -16.22 -1.67 9.50
N SER A 219 -16.00 -2.46 10.54
CA SER A 219 -14.77 -2.39 11.35
C SER A 219 -13.52 -2.79 10.55
N GLN A 220 -13.62 -3.81 9.69
CA GLN A 220 -12.51 -4.21 8.82
C GLN A 220 -12.23 -3.15 7.75
N ILE A 221 -13.29 -2.60 7.12
CA ILE A 221 -13.16 -1.59 6.07
C ILE A 221 -12.51 -0.32 6.62
N ALA A 222 -12.89 0.12 7.82
CA ALA A 222 -12.28 1.29 8.45
C ALA A 222 -10.76 1.13 8.61
N ILE A 223 -10.30 0.01 9.15
CA ILE A 223 -8.86 -0.20 9.36
C ILE A 223 -8.11 -0.52 8.07
N LYS A 224 -8.72 -1.28 7.12
CA LYS A 224 -8.05 -1.60 5.86
C LYS A 224 -7.66 -0.35 5.06
N GLN A 225 -8.47 0.71 5.15
CA GLN A 225 -8.17 1.98 4.47
C GLN A 225 -7.18 2.83 5.25
N LEU A 226 -7.41 3.02 6.55
CA LEU A 226 -6.51 3.80 7.42
C LEU A 226 -5.11 3.19 7.56
N GLY A 227 -5.03 1.87 7.60
CA GLY A 227 -3.77 1.12 7.68
C GLY A 227 -3.03 0.99 6.36
N SER A 228 -3.59 1.53 5.26
CA SER A 228 -3.12 1.30 3.89
C SER A 228 -2.91 -0.20 3.60
N ASN A 229 -3.87 -1.02 4.04
CA ASN A 229 -3.81 -2.47 3.86
C ASN A 229 -4.43 -2.89 2.52
N GLY A 230 -5.68 -2.50 2.29
CA GLY A 230 -6.47 -2.93 1.14
C GLY A 230 -7.20 -4.25 1.35
N GLY A 231 -7.44 -4.97 0.26
CA GLY A 231 -8.32 -6.10 0.26
C GLY A 231 -9.78 -5.71 0.52
N GLY A 232 -10.62 -6.68 0.85
CA GLY A 232 -12.02 -6.46 1.16
C GLY A 232 -12.59 -7.51 2.09
N PHE A 233 -13.69 -7.19 2.73
CA PHE A 233 -14.53 -8.16 3.41
C PHE A 233 -15.24 -9.04 2.36
N PHE A 234 -15.67 -8.41 1.26
CA PHE A 234 -16.27 -9.03 0.09
C PHE A 234 -15.29 -9.10 -1.08
N GLY A 235 -15.51 -10.04 -2.02
CA GLY A 235 -14.54 -10.39 -3.06
C GLY A 235 -14.16 -9.28 -4.02
N ILE A 236 -15.06 -8.32 -4.28
CA ILE A 236 -14.80 -7.17 -5.15
C ILE A 236 -14.38 -5.89 -4.39
N ASN A 237 -14.01 -6.02 -3.15
CA ASN A 237 -13.51 -4.93 -2.31
C ASN A 237 -14.50 -3.74 -2.23
N SER A 238 -13.97 -2.50 -2.27
CA SER A 238 -14.76 -1.27 -2.19
C SER A 238 -15.58 -0.95 -3.46
N ALA A 239 -15.60 -1.83 -4.47
CA ALA A 239 -16.61 -1.83 -5.52
C ALA A 239 -17.92 -2.46 -5.02
N HIS A 240 -17.88 -3.32 -3.99
CA HIS A 240 -19.07 -3.95 -3.44
C HIS A 240 -19.99 -2.92 -2.76
N PRO A 241 -21.33 -2.96 -3.03
CA PRO A 241 -22.27 -2.02 -2.42
C PRO A 241 -22.27 -2.02 -0.90
N PHE A 242 -21.96 -3.16 -0.26
CA PHE A 242 -21.90 -3.29 1.20
C PHE A 242 -20.55 -2.89 1.82
N GLU A 243 -19.54 -2.58 1.02
CA GLU A 243 -18.32 -1.95 1.53
C GLU A 243 -18.38 -0.44 1.37
N ASN A 244 -18.87 0.03 0.23
CA ASN A 244 -18.82 1.43 -0.17
C ASN A 244 -20.16 1.84 -0.81
N PRO A 245 -21.22 1.99 -0.02
CA PRO A 245 -22.59 2.18 -0.53
C PRO A 245 -22.86 3.56 -1.12
N THR A 246 -22.18 4.61 -0.66
CA THR A 246 -22.54 6.01 -0.93
C THR A 246 -21.37 6.83 -1.44
N ALA A 247 -21.66 8.01 -1.98
CA ALA A 247 -20.61 8.97 -2.34
C ALA A 247 -19.77 9.40 -1.13
N LEU A 248 -20.40 9.54 0.06
CA LEU A 248 -19.66 9.92 1.27
C LEU A 248 -18.71 8.81 1.73
N SER A 249 -19.15 7.54 1.74
CA SER A 249 -18.27 6.42 2.05
C SER A 249 -17.09 6.37 1.10
N ASN A 250 -17.33 6.56 -0.21
CA ASN A 250 -16.28 6.58 -1.23
C ASN A 250 -15.22 7.67 -0.97
N TRP A 251 -15.65 8.90 -0.66
CA TRP A 251 -14.72 9.98 -0.34
C TRP A 251 -13.93 9.72 0.95
N LEU A 252 -14.58 9.23 2.00
CA LEU A 252 -13.93 8.92 3.28
C LEU A 252 -12.87 7.82 3.10
N GLU A 253 -13.21 6.76 2.38
CA GLU A 253 -12.28 5.68 2.11
C GLU A 253 -11.10 6.15 1.28
N MET A 254 -11.33 6.86 0.15
CA MET A 254 -10.25 7.40 -0.68
C MET A 254 -9.28 8.30 0.09
N VAL A 255 -9.81 9.22 0.91
CA VAL A 255 -8.98 10.14 1.70
C VAL A 255 -8.19 9.38 2.76
N ALA A 256 -8.79 8.37 3.38
CA ALA A 256 -8.13 7.54 4.39
C ALA A 256 -6.90 6.81 3.85
N LEU A 257 -6.88 6.41 2.56
CA LEU A 257 -5.75 5.74 1.91
C LEU A 257 -4.42 6.50 2.10
N LEU A 258 -4.43 7.82 1.95
CA LEU A 258 -3.21 8.64 1.89
C LEU A 258 -2.97 9.49 3.14
N THR A 259 -3.98 9.71 4.00
CA THR A 259 -3.92 10.69 5.08
C THR A 259 -2.80 10.40 6.08
N ILE A 260 -2.66 9.14 6.54
CA ILE A 260 -1.61 8.79 7.52
C ILE A 260 -0.23 8.81 6.84
N ALA A 261 -0.11 8.36 5.59
CA ALA A 261 1.14 8.43 4.84
C ALA A 261 1.63 9.88 4.69
N ALA A 262 0.75 10.80 4.31
CA ALA A 262 1.06 12.23 4.26
C ALA A 262 1.47 12.80 5.62
N ALA A 263 0.78 12.41 6.70
CA ALA A 263 1.09 12.83 8.06
C ALA A 263 2.48 12.35 8.52
N MET A 264 2.89 11.14 8.12
CA MET A 264 4.22 10.60 8.47
C MET A 264 5.36 11.44 7.89
N VAL A 265 5.16 12.12 6.75
CA VAL A 265 6.16 13.05 6.19
C VAL A 265 6.35 14.26 7.12
N PHE A 266 5.27 14.81 7.69
CA PHE A 266 5.38 15.87 8.70
C PHE A 266 5.96 15.37 10.02
N THR A 267 5.72 14.11 10.38
CA THR A 267 6.35 13.45 11.53
C THR A 267 7.87 13.42 11.38
N LEU A 268 8.38 13.06 10.18
CA LEU A 268 9.82 13.14 9.86
C LEU A 268 10.35 14.54 10.12
N GLY A 269 9.70 15.59 9.58
CA GLY A 269 10.13 16.97 9.75
C GLY A 269 10.24 17.40 11.23
N ARG A 270 9.36 16.87 12.10
CA ARG A 270 9.45 17.10 13.55
C ARG A 270 10.64 16.42 14.19
N TYR A 271 10.96 15.18 13.79
CA TYR A 271 12.11 14.44 14.29
C TYR A 271 13.44 15.08 13.88
N VAL A 272 13.57 15.43 12.61
CA VAL A 272 14.81 16.00 12.07
C VAL A 272 14.95 17.53 12.32
N LYS A 273 13.87 18.17 12.80
CA LYS A 273 13.76 19.62 13.04
C LYS A 273 13.96 20.46 11.78
N ASP A 274 13.59 19.90 10.63
CA ASP A 274 13.64 20.58 9.33
C ASP A 274 12.32 20.38 8.58
N MET A 275 11.44 21.36 8.71
CA MET A 275 10.13 21.34 8.04
C MET A 275 10.23 21.74 6.57
N ALA A 276 11.31 22.44 6.16
CA ALA A 276 11.51 22.78 4.76
C ALA A 276 11.86 21.52 3.95
N HIS A 277 12.74 20.68 4.48
CA HIS A 277 13.04 19.37 3.91
C HIS A 277 11.80 18.47 3.81
N SER A 278 11.06 18.34 4.89
CA SER A 278 9.81 17.57 4.92
C SER A 278 8.80 18.04 3.86
N ARG A 279 8.61 19.37 3.73
CA ARG A 279 7.72 19.93 2.69
C ARG A 279 8.24 19.70 1.27
N ALA A 280 9.56 19.67 1.07
CA ALA A 280 10.14 19.37 -0.23
C ALA A 280 9.88 17.91 -0.64
N ILE A 281 10.02 16.95 0.29
CA ILE A 281 9.66 15.54 0.07
C ILE A 281 8.17 15.42 -0.28
N LEU A 282 7.29 16.02 0.53
CA LEU A 282 5.85 16.00 0.28
C LEU A 282 5.50 16.63 -1.07
N GLY A 283 6.20 17.70 -1.45
CA GLY A 283 6.05 18.35 -2.75
C GLY A 283 6.38 17.40 -3.91
N ALA A 284 7.48 16.64 -3.82
CA ALA A 284 7.83 15.62 -4.81
C ALA A 284 6.75 14.53 -4.92
N MET A 285 6.31 14.01 -3.78
CA MET A 285 5.24 13.00 -3.71
C MET A 285 3.93 13.51 -4.32
N THR A 286 3.53 14.75 -3.97
CA THR A 286 2.29 15.36 -4.48
C THR A 286 2.36 15.64 -5.98
N LEU A 287 3.51 16.11 -6.49
CA LEU A 287 3.68 16.34 -7.94
C LEU A 287 3.56 15.05 -8.74
N MET A 288 4.16 13.96 -8.26
CA MET A 288 4.01 12.64 -8.91
C MET A 288 2.57 12.13 -8.86
N LEU A 289 1.88 12.29 -7.72
CA LEU A 289 0.46 11.94 -7.59
C LEU A 289 -0.41 12.73 -8.58
N VAL A 290 -0.23 14.05 -8.65
CA VAL A 290 -1.00 14.92 -9.55
C VAL A 290 -0.73 14.58 -11.01
N LEU A 291 0.50 14.23 -11.37
CA LEU A 291 0.85 13.78 -12.72
C LEU A 291 0.12 12.46 -13.04
N GLY A 292 0.12 11.48 -12.12
CA GLY A 292 -0.62 10.23 -12.28
C GLY A 292 -2.12 10.47 -12.45
N LEU A 293 -2.72 11.33 -11.60
CA LEU A 293 -4.13 11.72 -11.72
C LEU A 293 -4.45 12.35 -13.08
N PHE A 294 -3.59 13.24 -13.56
CA PHE A 294 -3.77 13.87 -14.86
C PHE A 294 -3.72 12.85 -16.01
N ILE A 295 -2.75 11.94 -16.00
CA ILE A 295 -2.61 10.92 -17.06
C ILE A 295 -3.79 9.95 -17.01
N SER A 296 -4.11 9.34 -15.85
CA SER A 296 -5.22 8.39 -15.73
C SER A 296 -6.54 9.01 -16.17
N LEU A 297 -6.90 10.18 -15.62
CA LEU A 297 -8.12 10.89 -16.02
C LEU A 297 -8.15 11.23 -17.52
N SER A 298 -7.04 11.67 -18.10
CA SER A 298 -6.98 12.03 -19.52
C SER A 298 -7.23 10.84 -20.45
N GLN A 299 -6.98 9.62 -19.98
CA GLN A 299 -7.24 8.40 -20.74
C GLN A 299 -8.63 7.86 -20.46
N GLU A 300 -9.05 7.78 -19.21
CA GLU A 300 -10.34 7.19 -18.82
C GLU A 300 -11.55 8.06 -19.17
N LEU A 301 -11.36 9.35 -19.44
CA LEU A 301 -12.41 10.25 -19.92
C LEU A 301 -12.61 10.17 -21.45
N LYS A 302 -11.76 9.43 -22.17
CA LYS A 302 -11.98 9.12 -23.59
C LYS A 302 -12.85 7.87 -23.70
N PRO A 303 -13.69 7.76 -24.75
CA PRO A 303 -14.37 6.50 -25.06
C PRO A 303 -13.34 5.39 -25.27
N ASP A 304 -13.68 4.17 -24.85
CA ASP A 304 -12.88 3.01 -25.19
C ASP A 304 -12.81 2.84 -26.71
N PRO A 305 -11.63 2.76 -27.34
CA PRO A 305 -11.50 2.61 -28.77
C PRO A 305 -12.20 1.38 -29.35
N ALA A 306 -12.24 0.27 -28.60
CA ALA A 306 -12.94 -0.95 -29.02
C ALA A 306 -14.46 -0.77 -29.02
N LEU A 307 -15.03 -0.14 -28.00
CA LEU A 307 -16.45 0.15 -27.89
C LEU A 307 -16.88 1.27 -28.86
N ALA A 308 -16.04 2.26 -29.11
CA ALA A 308 -16.31 3.34 -30.06
C ALA A 308 -16.50 2.84 -31.48
N GLN A 309 -15.90 1.71 -31.87
CA GLN A 309 -16.11 1.07 -33.18
C GLN A 309 -17.47 0.35 -33.29
N LEU A 310 -18.07 -0.04 -32.18
CA LEU A 310 -19.31 -0.80 -32.13
C LEU A 310 -20.55 0.09 -32.04
N THR A 311 -20.40 1.36 -31.68
CA THR A 311 -21.53 2.28 -31.47
C THR A 311 -21.60 3.34 -32.54
N THR A 312 -22.79 3.51 -33.14
CA THR A 312 -23.09 4.57 -34.14
C THR A 312 -23.14 5.97 -33.49
N ASP A 313 -23.13 6.06 -32.19
CA ASP A 313 -23.32 7.31 -31.42
C ASP A 313 -22.24 7.48 -30.33
N ALA A 314 -20.97 7.42 -30.74
CA ALA A 314 -19.80 7.59 -29.86
C ALA A 314 -19.77 8.95 -29.12
N SER A 315 -20.58 9.93 -29.60
CA SER A 315 -20.68 11.26 -28.96
C SER A 315 -21.36 11.24 -27.59
N ASN A 316 -22.10 10.19 -27.25
CA ASN A 316 -22.84 10.06 -26.00
C ASN A 316 -22.11 9.22 -24.93
N MET A 317 -20.98 8.60 -25.24
CA MET A 317 -20.19 7.83 -24.27
C MET A 317 -19.14 8.74 -23.62
N ALA A 318 -19.49 9.37 -22.51
CA ALA A 318 -18.56 10.19 -21.72
C ALA A 318 -17.59 9.32 -20.92
N GLY A 319 -16.50 8.85 -21.56
CA GLY A 319 -15.43 8.10 -20.92
C GLY A 319 -15.57 6.58 -20.95
N ASN A 320 -14.58 5.90 -20.40
CA ASN A 320 -14.53 4.44 -20.25
C ASN A 320 -15.33 4.01 -19.01
N TRP A 321 -16.48 3.38 -19.22
CA TRP A 321 -17.35 2.88 -18.14
C TRP A 321 -17.18 1.38 -17.87
N GLU A 322 -16.38 0.69 -18.65
CA GLU A 322 -16.14 -0.73 -18.44
C GLU A 322 -15.52 -0.97 -17.06
N GLY A 323 -16.02 -1.98 -16.34
CA GLY A 323 -15.53 -2.34 -15.01
C GLY A 323 -15.65 -1.27 -13.93
N LYS A 324 -16.41 -0.19 -14.19
CA LYS A 324 -16.61 0.91 -13.23
C LYS A 324 -18.04 0.93 -12.71
N GLU A 325 -18.16 1.15 -11.40
CA GLU A 325 -19.46 1.27 -10.75
C GLU A 325 -20.18 2.55 -11.18
N SER A 326 -21.45 2.43 -11.57
CA SER A 326 -22.29 3.58 -11.97
C SER A 326 -22.42 4.62 -10.86
N ARG A 327 -22.27 4.21 -9.58
CA ARG A 327 -22.27 5.11 -8.41
C ARG A 327 -21.10 6.10 -8.41
N PHE A 328 -19.98 5.75 -9.05
CA PHE A 328 -18.73 6.50 -8.97
C PHE A 328 -18.30 7.06 -10.33
N GLY A 329 -18.51 6.32 -11.39
CA GLY A 329 -18.13 6.69 -12.75
C GLY A 329 -16.63 6.77 -12.99
N PRO A 330 -16.19 7.15 -14.20
CA PRO A 330 -14.78 7.16 -14.57
C PRO A 330 -13.90 8.07 -13.72
N VAL A 331 -14.42 9.24 -13.31
CA VAL A 331 -13.62 10.24 -12.56
C VAL A 331 -13.21 9.72 -11.18
N LEU A 332 -14.18 9.25 -10.35
CA LEU A 332 -13.86 8.77 -9.00
C LEU A 332 -13.14 7.43 -9.02
N SER A 333 -13.36 6.61 -10.06
CA SER A 333 -12.62 5.37 -10.25
C SER A 333 -11.16 5.63 -10.59
N SER A 334 -10.85 6.61 -11.45
CA SER A 334 -9.47 7.01 -11.77
C SER A 334 -8.75 7.61 -10.55
N ILE A 335 -9.44 8.44 -9.76
CA ILE A 335 -8.85 8.99 -8.52
C ILE A 335 -8.52 7.86 -7.55
N TRP A 336 -9.41 6.88 -7.41
CA TRP A 336 -9.19 5.73 -6.53
C TRP A 336 -8.03 4.86 -7.02
N GLU A 337 -7.98 4.52 -8.30
CA GLU A 337 -6.91 3.73 -8.91
C GLU A 337 -5.53 4.36 -8.64
N VAL A 338 -5.39 5.66 -8.92
CA VAL A 338 -4.13 6.37 -8.68
C VAL A 338 -3.82 6.45 -7.18
N ALA A 339 -4.82 6.71 -6.33
CA ALA A 339 -4.61 6.80 -4.88
C ALA A 339 -4.20 5.48 -4.27
N THR A 340 -4.87 4.37 -4.62
CA THR A 340 -4.61 3.05 -4.04
C THR A 340 -3.27 2.48 -4.48
N THR A 341 -2.85 2.71 -5.72
CA THR A 341 -1.55 2.27 -6.23
C THR A 341 -0.41 3.18 -5.77
N ALA A 342 -0.68 4.46 -5.48
CA ALA A 342 0.27 5.36 -4.83
C ALA A 342 0.44 5.07 -3.32
N ALA A 343 -0.49 4.35 -2.70
CA ALA A 343 -0.62 4.17 -1.25
C ALA A 343 -0.17 2.82 -0.72
N SER A 344 0.30 1.88 -1.54
CA SER A 344 0.48 0.48 -1.11
C SER A 344 -0.82 -0.09 -0.51
N ASN A 345 -1.95 0.15 -1.17
CA ASN A 345 -3.27 -0.30 -0.71
C ASN A 345 -3.96 -1.10 -1.82
N GLY A 346 -4.49 -2.26 -1.49
CA GLY A 346 -5.11 -3.16 -2.46
C GLY A 346 -6.62 -2.99 -2.64
N ALA A 347 -7.27 -2.07 -1.91
CA ALA A 347 -8.69 -1.84 -2.09
C ALA A 347 -8.97 -1.11 -3.40
N VAL A 348 -10.01 -1.56 -4.12
CA VAL A 348 -10.41 -1.01 -5.41
C VAL A 348 -11.90 -0.69 -5.41
N ASN A 349 -12.31 0.38 -6.09
CA ASN A 349 -13.72 0.70 -6.33
C ASN A 349 -14.14 0.49 -7.79
N ALA A 350 -13.22 -0.03 -8.62
CA ALA A 350 -13.42 -0.37 -10.02
C ALA A 350 -12.51 -1.53 -10.39
N MET A 351 -12.79 -2.21 -11.49
CA MET A 351 -11.96 -3.28 -12.04
C MET A 351 -10.76 -2.67 -12.78
N HIS A 352 -9.56 -2.79 -12.21
CA HIS A 352 -8.35 -2.18 -12.80
C HIS A 352 -7.95 -2.81 -14.14
N ASP A 353 -8.33 -4.08 -14.40
CA ASP A 353 -8.13 -4.77 -15.67
C ASP A 353 -8.86 -4.08 -16.85
N SER A 354 -9.98 -3.40 -16.55
CA SER A 354 -10.83 -2.70 -17.53
C SER A 354 -10.46 -1.22 -17.74
N PHE A 355 -9.35 -0.77 -17.17
CA PHE A 355 -8.82 0.55 -17.49
C PHE A 355 -8.20 0.53 -18.88
N THR A 356 -8.22 1.67 -19.57
CA THR A 356 -7.49 1.81 -20.82
C THR A 356 -6.02 1.46 -20.61
N PRO A 357 -5.29 0.93 -21.62
CA PRO A 357 -3.92 0.47 -21.42
C PRO A 357 -3.00 1.54 -20.81
N LEU A 358 -3.14 2.80 -21.21
CA LEU A 358 -2.35 3.90 -20.64
C LEU A 358 -2.90 4.39 -19.30
N GLY A 359 -4.19 4.25 -19.03
CA GLY A 359 -4.80 4.51 -17.71
C GLY A 359 -4.29 3.51 -16.68
N GLY A 360 -4.44 2.21 -16.95
CA GLY A 360 -3.94 1.15 -16.07
C GLY A 360 -2.41 1.11 -15.93
N MET A 361 -1.67 1.63 -16.93
CA MET A 361 -0.21 1.80 -16.84
C MET A 361 0.19 2.74 -15.70
N VAL A 362 -0.64 3.73 -15.34
CA VAL A 362 -0.34 4.64 -14.22
C VAL A 362 -0.25 3.86 -12.92
N GLY A 363 -1.23 2.99 -12.65
CA GLY A 363 -1.21 2.11 -11.48
C GLY A 363 0.00 1.17 -11.48
N MET A 364 0.34 0.60 -12.63
CA MET A 364 1.56 -0.22 -12.78
C MET A 364 2.83 0.57 -12.45
N ILE A 365 2.98 1.78 -12.99
CA ILE A 365 4.15 2.64 -12.73
C ILE A 365 4.23 2.97 -11.23
N ASN A 366 3.14 3.37 -10.60
CA ASN A 366 3.11 3.70 -9.19
C ASN A 366 3.66 2.55 -8.34
N MET A 367 3.26 1.31 -8.61
CA MET A 367 3.76 0.12 -7.90
C MET A 367 5.20 -0.22 -8.27
N LEU A 368 5.57 -0.19 -9.55
CA LEU A 368 6.92 -0.52 -10.04
C LEU A 368 7.99 0.47 -9.54
N LEU A 369 7.62 1.72 -9.23
CA LEU A 369 8.50 2.68 -8.55
C LEU A 369 8.74 2.34 -7.07
N GLY A 370 8.12 1.27 -6.53
CA GLY A 370 8.20 0.86 -5.14
C GLY A 370 7.24 1.62 -4.23
N GLU A 371 6.14 2.13 -4.80
CA GLU A 371 5.05 2.83 -4.09
C GLU A 371 5.54 3.97 -3.20
N VAL A 372 6.51 4.72 -3.69
CA VAL A 372 7.13 5.83 -2.96
C VAL A 372 6.37 7.15 -3.12
N ILE A 373 5.30 7.19 -3.94
CA ILE A 373 4.56 8.44 -4.21
C ILE A 373 3.87 8.93 -2.94
N PHE A 374 3.21 8.07 -2.19
CA PHE A 374 2.82 8.26 -0.80
C PHE A 374 3.15 7.01 0.00
N GLY A 375 2.90 5.85 -0.59
CA GLY A 375 3.09 4.54 -0.04
C GLY A 375 2.18 4.23 1.13
N GLY A 376 2.36 3.07 1.73
CA GLY A 376 1.64 2.65 2.90
C GLY A 376 2.09 3.36 4.17
N VAL A 377 1.38 3.08 5.26
CA VAL A 377 1.67 3.60 6.60
C VAL A 377 3.11 3.24 7.00
N GLY A 378 3.98 4.24 7.01
CA GLY A 378 5.42 4.10 7.25
C GLY A 378 6.21 3.64 6.03
N SER A 379 5.71 2.67 5.24
CA SER A 379 6.46 2.11 4.09
C SER A 379 6.76 3.16 3.02
N GLY A 380 5.82 4.01 2.69
CA GLY A 380 6.03 5.04 1.71
C GLY A 380 7.14 6.01 2.07
N ILE A 381 7.12 6.53 3.30
CA ILE A 381 8.14 7.49 3.71
C ILE A 381 9.52 6.83 3.86
N TYR A 382 9.65 5.62 4.40
CA TYR A 382 10.97 5.01 4.46
C TYR A 382 11.46 4.55 3.07
N GLY A 383 10.58 4.15 2.14
CA GLY A 383 10.91 3.90 0.74
C GLY A 383 11.40 5.18 0.05
N MET A 384 10.65 6.28 0.17
CA MET A 384 11.06 7.59 -0.36
C MET A 384 12.39 8.05 0.24
N MET A 385 12.66 7.78 1.52
CA MET A 385 13.94 8.11 2.16
C MET A 385 15.13 7.38 1.53
N LEU A 386 14.95 6.16 1.03
CA LEU A 386 16.02 5.47 0.27
C LEU A 386 16.37 6.26 -1.00
N PHE A 387 15.36 6.77 -1.72
CA PHE A 387 15.60 7.64 -2.89
C PHE A 387 16.19 8.99 -2.51
N VAL A 388 15.79 9.58 -1.38
CA VAL A 388 16.42 10.80 -0.85
C VAL A 388 17.92 10.58 -0.60
N LEU A 389 18.26 9.48 0.10
CA LEU A 389 19.67 9.13 0.36
C LEU A 389 20.44 8.89 -0.93
N LEU A 390 19.84 8.19 -1.90
CA LEU A 390 20.44 7.94 -3.21
C LEU A 390 20.64 9.24 -3.98
N THR A 391 19.64 10.13 -4.02
CA THR A 391 19.72 11.43 -4.71
C THR A 391 20.85 12.27 -4.13
N VAL A 392 20.91 12.41 -2.80
CA VAL A 392 21.97 13.16 -2.12
C VAL A 392 23.35 12.56 -2.39
N PHE A 393 23.44 11.24 -2.39
CA PHE A 393 24.70 10.54 -2.67
C PHE A 393 25.18 10.77 -4.11
N LEU A 394 24.31 10.58 -5.10
CA LEU A 394 24.65 10.78 -6.52
C LEU A 394 25.02 12.24 -6.81
N CYS A 395 24.19 13.19 -6.37
CA CYS A 395 24.45 14.61 -6.58
C CYS A 395 25.72 15.08 -5.87
N GLY A 396 25.99 14.58 -4.65
CA GLY A 396 27.23 14.89 -3.94
C GLY A 396 28.47 14.42 -4.71
N LEU A 397 28.45 13.19 -5.22
CA LEU A 397 29.56 12.66 -6.02
C LEU A 397 29.75 13.42 -7.35
N MET A 398 28.65 13.77 -8.03
CA MET A 398 28.71 14.49 -9.31
C MET A 398 29.39 15.86 -9.18
N VAL A 399 29.24 16.55 -8.04
CA VAL A 399 29.91 17.82 -7.76
C VAL A 399 31.27 17.67 -7.07
N GLY A 400 31.77 16.44 -6.96
CA GLY A 400 33.09 16.13 -6.38
C GLY A 400 33.19 16.33 -4.87
N ARG A 401 32.07 16.23 -4.13
CA ARG A 401 32.00 16.43 -2.68
C ARG A 401 31.65 15.14 -1.94
N THR A 402 32.02 15.07 -0.67
CA THR A 402 31.59 13.98 0.20
C THR A 402 30.08 14.08 0.43
N PRO A 403 29.28 13.05 0.06
CA PRO A 403 27.84 13.08 0.27
C PRO A 403 27.50 13.15 1.77
N THR A 404 26.72 14.15 2.15
CA THR A 404 26.22 14.33 3.52
C THR A 404 24.72 14.50 3.52
N TYR A 405 24.06 13.88 4.49
CA TYR A 405 22.63 14.03 4.72
C TYR A 405 22.36 14.50 6.14
N LEU A 406 21.80 15.70 6.29
CA LEU A 406 21.54 16.34 7.58
C LEU A 406 22.79 16.37 8.51
N GLY A 407 23.96 16.65 7.93
CA GLY A 407 25.23 16.68 8.63
C GLY A 407 25.84 15.29 8.91
N LYS A 408 25.26 14.20 8.39
CA LYS A 408 25.82 12.85 8.51
C LYS A 408 26.39 12.40 7.16
N ARG A 409 27.61 11.90 7.19
CA ARG A 409 28.28 11.36 5.99
C ARG A 409 27.59 10.08 5.53
N LEU A 410 27.29 10.01 4.25
CA LEU A 410 26.80 8.79 3.60
C LEU A 410 27.99 8.01 3.03
N GLY A 411 28.19 6.81 3.52
CA GLY A 411 29.30 5.94 3.12
C GLY A 411 28.84 4.78 2.26
N ILE A 412 29.81 3.93 1.94
CA ILE A 412 29.60 2.71 1.13
C ILE A 412 28.61 1.75 1.83
N THR A 413 28.64 1.70 3.16
CA THR A 413 27.83 0.75 3.91
C THR A 413 26.34 1.09 3.84
N GLU A 414 25.98 2.37 3.96
CA GLU A 414 24.59 2.84 3.79
C GLU A 414 24.12 2.59 2.36
N MET A 415 24.97 2.90 1.38
CA MET A 415 24.63 2.72 -0.04
C MET A 415 24.46 1.26 -0.44
N LYS A 416 25.21 0.32 0.14
CA LYS A 416 24.96 -1.13 -0.07
C LYS A 416 23.55 -1.54 0.33
N TRP A 417 23.05 -1.03 1.47
CA TRP A 417 21.68 -1.31 1.92
C TRP A 417 20.62 -0.62 1.04
N VAL A 418 20.90 0.62 0.58
CA VAL A 418 20.01 1.32 -0.36
C VAL A 418 19.89 0.52 -1.66
N VAL A 419 21.01 0.10 -2.25
CA VAL A 419 21.02 -0.69 -3.51
C VAL A 419 20.33 -2.05 -3.31
N ALA A 420 20.58 -2.73 -2.19
CA ALA A 420 19.91 -3.99 -1.88
C ALA A 420 18.39 -3.83 -1.85
N SER A 421 17.88 -2.73 -1.26
CA SER A 421 16.44 -2.43 -1.26
C SER A 421 15.90 -2.13 -2.67
N MET A 422 16.66 -1.41 -3.51
CA MET A 422 16.23 -1.10 -4.88
C MET A 422 16.10 -2.34 -5.77
N LEU A 423 16.83 -3.42 -5.47
CA LEU A 423 16.76 -4.68 -6.22
C LEU A 423 15.54 -5.54 -5.85
N VAL A 424 14.83 -5.22 -4.77
CA VAL A 424 13.67 -6.00 -4.30
C VAL A 424 12.57 -6.06 -5.36
N MET A 425 12.18 -4.92 -5.91
CA MET A 425 11.14 -4.85 -6.94
C MET A 425 11.52 -5.60 -8.24
N PRO A 426 12.71 -5.36 -8.85
CA PRO A 426 13.13 -6.13 -10.02
C PRO A 426 13.18 -7.64 -9.78
N VAL A 427 13.65 -8.11 -8.63
CA VAL A 427 13.67 -9.54 -8.32
C VAL A 427 12.26 -10.09 -8.16
N GLY A 428 11.37 -9.41 -7.42
CA GLY A 428 10.00 -9.84 -7.24
C GLY A 428 9.21 -9.91 -8.55
N VAL A 429 9.33 -8.90 -9.39
CA VAL A 429 8.56 -8.81 -10.64
C VAL A 429 9.18 -9.61 -11.77
N LEU A 430 10.47 -9.39 -12.06
CA LEU A 430 11.11 -9.94 -13.26
C LEU A 430 11.62 -11.35 -13.06
N VAL A 431 12.09 -11.70 -11.86
CA VAL A 431 12.60 -13.06 -11.59
C VAL A 431 11.48 -13.97 -11.12
N ILE A 432 10.80 -13.66 -10.00
CA ILE A 432 9.74 -14.53 -9.46
C ILE A 432 8.55 -14.57 -10.42
N GLY A 433 8.08 -13.41 -10.91
CA GLY A 433 6.98 -13.32 -11.88
C GLY A 433 7.35 -13.96 -13.23
N GLY A 434 8.59 -13.76 -13.69
CA GLY A 434 9.08 -14.34 -14.94
C GLY A 434 9.08 -15.87 -14.98
N VAL A 435 9.20 -16.54 -13.84
CA VAL A 435 9.08 -18.01 -13.77
C VAL A 435 7.72 -18.50 -14.25
N THR A 436 6.65 -17.74 -14.01
CA THR A 436 5.29 -18.08 -14.47
C THR A 436 5.23 -18.21 -16.01
N LEU A 437 5.97 -17.37 -16.75
CA LEU A 437 6.02 -17.44 -18.22
C LEU A 437 6.68 -18.72 -18.76
N LEU A 438 7.46 -19.40 -17.94
CA LEU A 438 8.14 -20.65 -18.30
C LEU A 438 7.29 -21.88 -18.01
N MET A 439 6.12 -21.72 -17.39
CA MET A 439 5.23 -22.83 -17.05
C MET A 439 4.43 -23.29 -18.29
N PRO A 440 4.15 -24.59 -18.42
CA PRO A 440 3.40 -25.12 -19.57
C PRO A 440 1.97 -24.55 -19.68
N ASP A 441 1.37 -24.16 -18.57
CA ASP A 441 0.01 -23.63 -18.43
C ASP A 441 -0.02 -22.11 -18.21
N ALA A 442 1.06 -21.40 -18.57
CA ALA A 442 1.20 -19.95 -18.36
C ALA A 442 0.02 -19.15 -18.92
N SER A 443 -0.47 -19.45 -20.13
CA SER A 443 -1.61 -18.75 -20.75
C SER A 443 -2.91 -18.92 -19.95
N THR A 444 -3.14 -20.12 -19.39
CA THR A 444 -4.31 -20.38 -18.53
C THR A 444 -4.19 -19.64 -17.19
N ILE A 445 -2.99 -19.57 -16.61
CA ILE A 445 -2.75 -18.85 -15.35
C ILE A 445 -2.93 -17.35 -15.56
N ILE A 446 -2.38 -16.80 -16.63
CA ILE A 446 -2.46 -15.38 -16.96
C ILE A 446 -3.88 -15.00 -17.41
N GLY A 447 -4.59 -15.93 -18.07
CA GLY A 447 -5.97 -15.76 -18.50
C GLY A 447 -6.16 -14.79 -19.69
N HIS A 448 -5.07 -14.39 -20.33
CA HIS A 448 -5.08 -13.55 -21.54
C HIS A 448 -3.76 -13.68 -22.28
N ASP A 449 -3.81 -13.64 -23.61
CA ASP A 449 -2.64 -13.67 -24.47
C ASP A 449 -2.17 -12.26 -24.88
N GLY A 450 -0.96 -12.17 -25.42
CA GLY A 450 -0.41 -10.92 -25.97
C GLY A 450 -0.02 -9.87 -24.92
N PRO A 451 0.01 -8.58 -25.32
CA PRO A 451 0.49 -7.49 -24.47
C PRO A 451 -0.33 -7.29 -23.18
N HIS A 452 -1.66 -7.48 -23.25
CA HIS A 452 -2.53 -7.39 -22.09
C HIS A 452 -2.23 -8.48 -21.06
N GLY A 453 -2.00 -9.73 -21.52
CA GLY A 453 -1.57 -10.82 -20.62
C GLY A 453 -0.25 -10.53 -19.91
N LEU A 454 0.73 -9.93 -20.62
CA LEU A 454 1.97 -9.49 -19.97
C LEU A 454 1.70 -8.40 -18.93
N SER A 455 0.86 -7.42 -19.23
CA SER A 455 0.46 -6.37 -18.29
C SER A 455 -0.19 -6.96 -17.04
N ARG A 456 -1.08 -7.94 -17.19
CA ARG A 456 -1.76 -8.65 -16.10
C ARG A 456 -0.79 -9.38 -15.17
N LEU A 457 0.17 -10.13 -15.74
CA LEU A 457 1.21 -10.81 -14.98
C LEU A 457 2.09 -9.82 -14.22
N VAL A 458 2.58 -8.79 -14.91
CA VAL A 458 3.45 -7.77 -14.31
C VAL A 458 2.74 -7.01 -13.21
N TYR A 459 1.45 -6.65 -13.42
CA TYR A 459 0.64 -6.01 -12.39
C TYR A 459 0.53 -6.88 -11.13
N ALA A 460 0.24 -8.18 -11.28
CA ALA A 460 0.11 -9.11 -10.16
C ALA A 460 1.40 -9.17 -9.32
N TYR A 461 2.56 -9.32 -9.96
CA TYR A 461 3.83 -9.41 -9.25
C TYR A 461 4.37 -8.05 -8.78
N ALA A 462 4.05 -6.95 -9.46
CA ALA A 462 4.33 -5.60 -8.97
C ALA A 462 3.54 -5.31 -7.69
N SER A 463 2.25 -5.66 -7.68
CA SER A 463 1.39 -5.56 -6.51
C SER A 463 1.90 -6.43 -5.35
N ALA A 464 2.30 -7.67 -5.62
CA ALA A 464 2.85 -8.56 -4.61
C ALA A 464 4.18 -8.04 -4.03
N ALA A 465 5.15 -7.69 -4.89
CA ALA A 465 6.47 -7.22 -4.48
C ALA A 465 6.43 -5.81 -3.86
N GLY A 466 5.46 -4.96 -4.26
CA GLY A 466 5.19 -3.66 -3.65
C GLY A 466 4.37 -3.74 -2.35
N ASN A 467 3.82 -4.91 -2.03
CA ASN A 467 2.87 -5.10 -0.93
C ASN A 467 1.58 -4.25 -1.08
N ASN A 468 1.08 -4.13 -2.32
CA ASN A 468 -0.15 -3.38 -2.64
C ASN A 468 -1.42 -4.21 -2.38
N GLY A 469 -1.61 -5.30 -3.11
CA GLY A 469 -2.76 -6.20 -3.00
C GLY A 469 -3.79 -6.08 -4.11
N SER A 470 -3.81 -5.01 -4.92
CA SER A 470 -4.70 -4.92 -6.09
C SER A 470 -4.22 -5.84 -7.21
N ALA A 471 -5.15 -6.25 -8.08
CA ALA A 471 -4.86 -7.12 -9.21
C ALA A 471 -5.65 -6.69 -10.45
N PHE A 472 -5.14 -7.05 -11.62
CA PHE A 472 -5.97 -7.15 -12.81
C PHE A 472 -6.79 -8.43 -12.73
N ALA A 473 -8.07 -8.36 -13.12
CA ALA A 473 -8.99 -9.49 -13.08
C ALA A 473 -8.59 -10.59 -14.07
N GLY A 474 -9.02 -11.82 -13.81
CA GLY A 474 -8.75 -12.96 -14.69
C GLY A 474 -7.40 -13.67 -14.48
N PHE A 475 -6.52 -13.14 -13.64
CA PHE A 475 -5.32 -13.85 -13.20
C PHE A 475 -5.67 -14.98 -12.23
N ALA A 476 -5.20 -16.21 -12.48
CA ALA A 476 -5.51 -17.37 -11.66
C ALA A 476 -4.71 -17.38 -10.34
N ALA A 477 -4.95 -16.37 -9.50
CA ALA A 477 -4.24 -16.15 -8.24
C ALA A 477 -4.39 -17.32 -7.24
N GLY A 478 -5.48 -18.10 -7.35
CA GLY A 478 -5.77 -19.26 -6.50
C GLY A 478 -5.05 -20.53 -6.93
N ASP A 479 -4.32 -20.55 -8.04
CA ASP A 479 -3.46 -21.67 -8.43
C ASP A 479 -2.41 -21.95 -7.34
N ASN A 480 -2.09 -23.23 -7.13
CA ASN A 480 -1.19 -23.65 -6.06
C ASN A 480 0.21 -23.03 -6.17
N TRP A 481 0.76 -22.94 -7.39
CA TRP A 481 2.05 -22.30 -7.62
C TRP A 481 1.96 -20.80 -7.38
N GLN A 482 0.91 -20.15 -7.88
CA GLN A 482 0.73 -18.71 -7.73
C GLN A 482 0.55 -18.31 -6.27
N CYS A 483 -0.18 -19.09 -5.49
CA CYS A 483 -0.28 -18.87 -4.04
C CYS A 483 1.09 -18.83 -3.36
N ILE A 484 2.01 -19.71 -3.74
CA ILE A 484 3.36 -19.77 -3.15
C ILE A 484 4.24 -18.65 -3.73
N ALA A 485 4.29 -18.50 -5.05
CA ALA A 485 5.17 -17.53 -5.71
C ALA A 485 4.83 -16.08 -5.33
N ILE A 486 3.55 -15.72 -5.33
CA ILE A 486 3.06 -14.42 -4.87
C ILE A 486 3.37 -14.23 -3.38
N GLY A 487 3.18 -15.27 -2.55
CA GLY A 487 3.56 -15.25 -1.14
C GLY A 487 5.04 -14.94 -0.94
N LEU A 488 5.92 -15.56 -1.70
CA LEU A 488 7.37 -15.28 -1.65
C LEU A 488 7.71 -13.87 -2.13
N ALA A 489 7.04 -13.37 -3.18
CA ALA A 489 7.21 -11.99 -3.64
C ALA A 489 6.78 -10.97 -2.58
N MET A 490 5.66 -11.21 -1.87
CA MET A 490 5.20 -10.37 -0.77
C MET A 490 6.17 -10.37 0.43
N LEU A 491 6.73 -11.53 0.80
CA LEU A 491 7.76 -11.63 1.85
C LEU A 491 9.02 -10.85 1.47
N LEU A 492 9.48 -11.03 0.23
CA LEU A 492 10.63 -10.30 -0.31
C LEU A 492 10.36 -8.79 -0.29
N GLY A 493 9.20 -8.37 -0.77
CA GLY A 493 8.75 -6.97 -0.76
C GLY A 493 8.82 -6.36 0.63
N ARG A 494 8.20 -7.00 1.63
CA ARG A 494 8.12 -6.44 2.98
C ARG A 494 9.47 -6.39 3.69
N PHE A 495 10.13 -7.53 3.81
CA PHE A 495 11.34 -7.64 4.63
C PHE A 495 12.61 -7.24 3.89
N GLY A 496 12.61 -7.30 2.55
CA GLY A 496 13.67 -6.76 1.71
C GLY A 496 13.83 -5.24 1.79
N TYR A 497 12.78 -4.52 2.22
CA TYR A 497 12.87 -3.09 2.56
C TYR A 497 13.10 -2.86 4.05
N ILE A 498 12.37 -3.52 4.93
CA ILE A 498 12.41 -3.27 6.38
C ILE A 498 13.80 -3.50 6.97
N ILE A 499 14.46 -4.62 6.63
CA ILE A 499 15.76 -4.97 7.21
C ILE A 499 16.84 -3.96 6.80
N PRO A 500 17.02 -3.62 5.51
CA PRO A 500 17.93 -2.56 5.10
C PRO A 500 17.64 -1.20 5.74
N VAL A 501 16.37 -0.80 5.83
CA VAL A 501 15.98 0.47 6.43
C VAL A 501 16.39 0.54 7.91
N LEU A 502 16.17 -0.53 8.68
CA LEU A 502 16.62 -0.60 10.08
C LEU A 502 18.14 -0.60 10.19
N ALA A 503 18.86 -1.28 9.29
CA ALA A 503 20.31 -1.26 9.25
C ALA A 503 20.85 0.15 8.95
N ILE A 504 20.28 0.86 7.98
CA ILE A 504 20.60 2.26 7.67
C ILE A 504 20.32 3.15 8.90
N ALA A 505 19.15 2.99 9.53
CA ALA A 505 18.81 3.73 10.74
C ALA A 505 19.85 3.55 11.84
N GLY A 506 20.29 2.29 12.07
CA GLY A 506 21.31 1.98 13.07
C GLY A 506 22.69 2.58 12.75
N GLN A 507 23.06 2.65 11.47
CA GLN A 507 24.31 3.28 11.04
C GLN A 507 24.25 4.79 11.19
N LEU A 508 23.15 5.41 10.73
CA LEU A 508 22.94 6.84 10.87
C LEU A 508 22.88 7.29 12.34
N ALA A 509 22.31 6.47 13.24
CA ALA A 509 22.30 6.77 14.68
C ALA A 509 23.70 6.80 15.30
N ARG A 510 24.62 5.95 14.82
CA ARG A 510 26.01 5.89 15.28
C ARG A 510 26.87 7.04 14.73
N ALA A 511 26.52 7.54 13.56
CA ALA A 511 27.31 8.56 12.88
C ALA A 511 27.32 9.87 13.69
N PRO A 512 28.51 10.51 13.82
CA PRO A 512 28.60 11.87 14.37
C PRO A 512 27.96 12.86 13.38
N ARG A 513 27.39 13.92 13.91
CA ARG A 513 26.88 15.03 13.10
C ARG A 513 28.02 16.05 12.89
N GLN A 514 28.28 16.36 11.64
CA GLN A 514 29.22 17.41 11.26
C GLN A 514 28.45 18.72 11.09
N GLU A 515 29.11 19.83 11.26
CA GLU A 515 28.53 21.13 10.90
C GLU A 515 28.27 21.17 9.38
N THR A 516 27.11 21.67 9.01
CA THR A 516 26.75 21.85 7.61
C THR A 516 27.64 22.92 6.99
N SER A 517 28.32 22.59 5.91
CA SER A 517 29.15 23.52 5.15
C SER A 517 28.35 24.19 4.03
N GLU A 518 28.74 25.38 3.56
CA GLU A 518 28.15 26.04 2.40
C GLU A 518 28.21 25.15 1.13
N GLY A 519 28.98 24.10 1.19
CA GLY A 519 29.15 23.15 0.12
C GLY A 519 28.27 21.91 0.16
N ASP A 520 27.45 21.72 1.18
CA ASP A 520 26.53 20.59 1.24
C ASP A 520 25.43 20.72 0.18
N PHE A 521 25.01 19.58 -0.36
CA PHE A 521 23.94 19.56 -1.34
C PHE A 521 22.62 19.98 -0.67
N PRO A 522 21.88 20.97 -1.26
CA PRO A 522 20.63 21.44 -0.66
C PRO A 522 19.56 20.34 -0.71
N ILE A 523 18.98 20.03 0.46
CA ILE A 523 17.93 19.01 0.61
C ILE A 523 16.52 19.59 0.65
N SER A 524 16.37 20.85 0.25
CA SER A 524 15.08 21.56 0.18
C SER A 524 15.06 22.46 -1.06
N GLY A 525 13.87 22.94 -1.42
CA GLY A 525 13.67 23.80 -2.58
C GLY A 525 13.43 23.06 -3.89
N PRO A 526 13.15 23.82 -4.99
CA PRO A 526 12.74 23.24 -6.27
C PRO A 526 13.77 22.32 -6.91
N LEU A 527 15.06 22.67 -6.81
CA LEU A 527 16.14 21.85 -7.37
C LEU A 527 16.17 20.46 -6.75
N PHE A 528 16.08 20.37 -5.41
CA PHE A 528 16.04 19.08 -4.73
C PHE A 528 14.81 18.26 -5.14
N VAL A 529 13.62 18.89 -5.18
CA VAL A 529 12.37 18.23 -5.61
C VAL A 529 12.52 17.66 -7.02
N THR A 530 13.03 18.44 -7.96
CA THR A 530 13.23 18.00 -9.34
C THR A 530 14.20 16.83 -9.44
N LEU A 531 15.35 16.90 -8.77
CA LEU A 531 16.35 15.84 -8.81
C LEU A 531 15.87 14.57 -8.11
N LEU A 532 15.09 14.70 -7.04
CA LEU A 532 14.46 13.55 -6.37
C LEU A 532 13.49 12.84 -7.31
N ILE A 533 12.59 13.57 -7.97
CA ILE A 533 11.65 13.01 -8.94
C ILE A 533 12.40 12.34 -10.10
N ILE A 534 13.41 13.01 -10.66
CA ILE A 534 14.22 12.44 -11.74
C ILE A 534 14.91 11.15 -11.28
N THR A 535 15.47 11.12 -10.07
CA THR A 535 16.11 9.90 -9.54
C THR A 535 15.12 8.74 -9.41
N VAL A 536 13.91 9.00 -8.88
CA VAL A 536 12.85 7.98 -8.77
C VAL A 536 12.48 7.44 -10.14
N LEU A 537 12.18 8.33 -11.10
CA LEU A 537 11.77 7.95 -12.46
C LEU A 537 12.89 7.26 -13.24
N LEU A 538 14.14 7.69 -13.06
CA LEU A 538 15.29 7.08 -13.73
C LEU A 538 15.51 5.63 -13.27
N ILE A 539 15.49 5.39 -11.96
CA ILE A 539 15.69 4.03 -11.42
C ILE A 539 14.54 3.11 -11.85
N GLY A 540 13.28 3.59 -11.74
CA GLY A 540 12.12 2.83 -12.21
C GLY A 540 12.16 2.56 -13.72
N GLY A 541 12.50 3.57 -14.52
CA GLY A 541 12.63 3.44 -15.96
C GLY A 541 13.73 2.44 -16.37
N LEU A 542 14.91 2.54 -15.78
CA LEU A 542 16.00 1.58 -16.05
C LEU A 542 15.61 0.13 -15.73
N SER A 543 14.77 -0.06 -14.70
CA SER A 543 14.34 -1.40 -14.28
C SER A 543 13.20 -1.96 -15.13
N PHE A 544 12.22 -1.14 -15.52
CA PHE A 544 10.93 -1.64 -16.00
C PHE A 544 10.46 -1.09 -17.35
N LEU A 545 11.22 -0.17 -18.00
CA LEU A 545 10.83 0.40 -19.30
C LEU A 545 10.52 -0.67 -20.37
N PRO A 546 11.31 -1.75 -20.52
CA PRO A 546 11.02 -2.79 -21.51
C PRO A 546 9.65 -3.46 -21.29
N VAL A 547 9.29 -3.73 -20.04
CA VAL A 547 8.04 -4.38 -19.69
C VAL A 547 6.85 -3.45 -19.93
N LEU A 548 6.97 -2.17 -19.59
CA LEU A 548 5.94 -1.17 -19.87
C LEU A 548 5.76 -0.94 -21.38
N ALA A 549 6.84 -1.03 -22.15
CA ALA A 549 6.78 -0.90 -23.60
C ALA A 549 6.09 -2.10 -24.25
N LEU A 550 6.38 -3.33 -23.80
CA LEU A 550 5.83 -4.57 -24.37
C LEU A 550 4.41 -4.90 -23.86
N GLY A 551 4.03 -4.42 -22.69
CA GLY A 551 2.69 -4.55 -22.13
C GLY A 551 1.79 -3.38 -22.57
N PRO A 552 1.53 -2.43 -21.69
CA PRO A 552 0.47 -1.43 -21.89
C PRO A 552 0.70 -0.50 -23.10
N VAL A 553 1.96 -0.17 -23.45
CA VAL A 553 2.22 0.69 -24.64
C VAL A 553 1.96 -0.09 -25.93
N ALA A 554 2.43 -1.34 -26.04
CA ALA A 554 2.17 -2.17 -27.21
C ALA A 554 0.66 -2.44 -27.38
N GLU A 555 -0.04 -2.72 -26.29
CA GLU A 555 -1.50 -2.87 -26.28
C GLU A 555 -2.21 -1.61 -26.80
N HIS A 556 -1.86 -0.45 -26.27
CA HIS A 556 -2.42 0.83 -26.72
C HIS A 556 -2.21 1.09 -28.21
N LEU A 557 -1.01 0.83 -28.72
CA LEU A 557 -0.68 0.99 -30.14
C LEU A 557 -1.46 0.00 -31.02
N SER A 558 -1.65 -1.23 -30.56
CA SER A 558 -2.45 -2.24 -31.27
C SER A 558 -3.92 -1.82 -31.41
N LEU A 559 -4.50 -1.28 -30.33
CA LEU A 559 -5.88 -0.79 -30.33
C LEU A 559 -6.09 0.39 -31.28
N ILE A 560 -5.14 1.33 -31.36
CA ILE A 560 -5.23 2.47 -32.27
C ILE A 560 -4.93 2.07 -33.72
N GLY A 561 -3.98 1.14 -33.92
CA GLY A 561 -3.58 0.69 -35.25
C GLY A 561 -4.56 -0.26 -35.95
N GLY A 562 -5.65 -0.68 -35.29
CA GLY A 562 -6.62 -1.63 -35.82
C GLY A 562 -6.06 -3.04 -36.08
N ALA A 563 -4.97 -3.41 -35.43
CA ALA A 563 -4.30 -4.71 -35.53
C ALA A 563 -4.62 -5.60 -34.32
N LEU A 564 -5.91 -5.85 -34.09
CA LEU A 564 -6.42 -6.92 -33.20
C LEU A 564 -7.24 -7.89 -34.00
#